data_0f68f40e9d2c8b089df53be654f5efd0
#
_entry.id   0f68f40e9d2c8b089df53be654f5efd0
#
_cell.length_a   1.000
_cell.length_b   1.000
_cell.length_c   1.000
_cell.angle_alpha   90.00
_cell.angle_beta   90.00
_cell.angle_gamma   90.00
#
_symmetry.space_group_name_H-M   'P 1'
#
loop_
_entity.id
_entity.type
_entity.pdbx_description
1 polymer ?
#
loop_
_entity_poly.entity_id
_entity_poly.type
_entity_poly.pdbx_seq_one_letter_code
_entity_poly.pdbx_strand_id
1 'polypeptide(L)'
;MKIGVLGSGNVGQSLANGFLKLGHEVKVGTRDKEKLKIWLEKAGKGASIGSFYETAEFGEIIIIATLWQGTENAIKMAGKNNLSGKIIIDVTN
;
A
#
# COMPACT_ATOMS: atom_id res chain seq x y z
N MET A 1 12.94 -0.87 -6.10
CA MET A 1 12.52 0.02 -5.01
C MET A 1 11.33 -0.59 -4.30
N LYS A 2 11.23 -0.36 -3.01
CA LYS A 2 10.12 -0.89 -2.21
C LYS A 2 9.02 0.16 -2.06
N ILE A 3 7.83 -0.18 -2.49
CA ILE A 3 6.69 0.74 -2.47
C ILE A 3 5.58 0.14 -1.59
N GLY A 4 5.11 0.92 -0.64
CA GLY A 4 3.98 0.56 0.20
C GLY A 4 2.74 1.31 -0.25
N VAL A 5 1.65 0.59 -0.50
CA VAL A 5 0.38 1.17 -0.90
C VAL A 5 -0.61 0.97 0.24
N LEU A 6 -1.05 2.06 0.85
CA LEU A 6 -2.05 2.01 1.92
C LEU A 6 -3.43 2.13 1.28
N GLY A 7 -4.16 1.04 1.27
CA GLY A 7 -5.49 0.97 0.68
C GLY A 7 -5.61 -0.15 -0.33
N SER A 8 -6.68 -0.92 -0.23
CA SER A 8 -6.89 -2.15 -1.01
C SER A 8 -8.02 -2.05 -2.03
N GLY A 9 -8.53 -0.86 -2.29
CA GLY A 9 -9.56 -0.64 -3.31
C GLY A 9 -8.99 -0.63 -4.72
N ASN A 10 -9.82 -0.29 -5.69
CA ASN A 10 -9.44 -0.34 -7.11
C ASN A 10 -8.24 0.56 -7.43
N VAL A 11 -8.18 1.75 -6.86
CA VAL A 11 -7.07 2.68 -7.11
C VAL A 11 -5.77 2.11 -6.56
N GLY A 12 -5.79 1.60 -5.32
CA GLY A 12 -4.61 1.01 -4.72
C GLY A 12 -4.09 -0.19 -5.50
N GLN A 13 -4.99 -1.07 -5.91
CA GLN A 13 -4.60 -2.25 -6.70
C GLN A 13 -4.05 -1.86 -8.08
N SER A 14 -4.68 -0.88 -8.74
CA SER A 14 -4.20 -0.42 -10.04
C SER A 14 -2.80 0.19 -9.97
N LEU A 15 -2.55 1.00 -8.95
CA LEU A 15 -1.22 1.59 -8.75
C LEU A 15 -0.19 0.50 -8.44
N ALA A 16 -0.54 -0.45 -7.58
CA ALA A 16 0.34 -1.55 -7.26
C ALA A 16 0.71 -2.34 -8.51
N ASN A 17 -0.25 -2.65 -9.36
CA ASN A 17 -0.01 -3.35 -10.61
C ASN A 17 0.95 -2.58 -11.52
N GLY A 18 0.76 -1.26 -11.61
CA GLY A 18 1.63 -0.42 -12.41
C GLY A 18 3.08 -0.44 -11.93
N PHE A 19 3.30 -0.31 -10.64
CA PHE A 19 4.64 -0.34 -10.07
C PHE A 19 5.30 -1.72 -10.21
N LEU A 20 4.53 -2.80 -10.08
CA LEU A 20 5.04 -4.15 -10.29
C LEU A 20 5.53 -4.34 -11.72
N LYS A 21 4.80 -3.80 -12.70
CA LYS A 21 5.23 -3.85 -14.11
C LYS A 21 6.54 -3.13 -14.34
N LEU A 22 6.81 -2.10 -13.56
CA LEU A 22 8.06 -1.34 -13.63
C LEU A 22 9.21 -2.03 -12.89
N GLY A 23 8.96 -3.17 -12.28
CA GLY A 23 10.01 -3.95 -11.63
C GLY A 23 10.21 -3.64 -10.15
N HIS A 24 9.31 -2.88 -9.53
CA HIS A 24 9.39 -2.58 -8.10
C HIS A 24 8.78 -3.69 -7.26
N GLU A 25 9.20 -3.77 -5.99
CA GLU A 25 8.54 -4.59 -4.99
C GLU A 25 7.42 -3.76 -4.37
N VAL A 26 6.22 -4.31 -4.28
CA VAL A 26 5.05 -3.59 -3.79
C VAL A 26 4.33 -4.39 -2.71
N LYS A 27 4.08 -3.74 -1.58
CA LYS A 27 3.23 -4.29 -0.52
C LYS A 27 1.97 -3.44 -0.44
N VAL A 28 0.81 -4.10 -0.50
CA VAL A 28 -0.48 -3.42 -0.36
C VAL A 28 -1.00 -3.63 1.06
N GLY A 29 -1.29 -2.54 1.73
CA GLY A 29 -1.83 -2.55 3.09
C GLY A 29 -3.34 -2.57 3.08
N THR A 30 -3.90 -3.40 3.93
CA THR A 30 -5.34 -3.56 4.07
C THR A 30 -5.70 -3.89 5.52
N ARG A 31 -6.94 -3.61 5.90
CA ARG A 31 -7.49 -4.07 7.16
C ARG A 31 -8.06 -5.50 7.03
N ASP A 32 -8.22 -5.98 5.82
CA ASP A 32 -8.77 -7.32 5.54
C ASP A 32 -7.94 -8.01 4.47
N LYS A 33 -7.02 -8.87 4.91
CA LYS A 33 -6.11 -9.59 4.01
C LYS A 33 -6.84 -10.54 3.06
N GLU A 34 -7.97 -11.09 3.49
CA GLU A 34 -8.77 -11.98 2.64
C GLU A 34 -9.21 -11.29 1.35
N LYS A 35 -9.51 -10.01 1.43
CA LYS A 35 -9.95 -9.20 0.31
C LYS A 35 -8.90 -9.15 -0.80
N LEU A 36 -7.63 -9.27 -0.46
CA LEU A 36 -6.53 -9.15 -1.41
C LEU A 36 -5.93 -10.48 -1.87
N LYS A 37 -6.45 -11.62 -1.40
CA LYS A 37 -5.88 -12.92 -1.77
C LYS A 37 -5.87 -13.16 -3.27
N ILE A 38 -6.98 -12.87 -3.94
CA ILE A 38 -7.09 -13.08 -5.38
C ILE A 38 -6.14 -12.16 -6.12
N TRP A 39 -6.07 -10.89 -5.69
CA TRP A 39 -5.13 -9.94 -6.27
C TRP A 39 -3.69 -10.44 -6.14
N LEU A 40 -3.32 -10.91 -4.96
CA LEU A 40 -1.96 -11.38 -4.68
C LEU A 40 -1.57 -12.55 -5.58
N GLU A 41 -2.48 -13.50 -5.78
CA GLU A 41 -2.25 -14.65 -6.66
C GLU A 41 -1.98 -14.21 -8.10
N LYS A 42 -2.70 -13.21 -8.58
CA LYS A 42 -2.56 -12.70 -9.95
C LYS A 42 -1.37 -11.77 -10.12
N ALA A 43 -1.01 -11.04 -9.08
CA ALA A 43 0.04 -10.03 -9.15
C ALA A 43 1.43 -10.65 -9.32
N GLY A 44 1.65 -11.81 -8.72
CA GLY A 44 2.87 -12.56 -8.93
C GLY A 44 4.08 -12.04 -8.16
N LYS A 45 5.25 -12.18 -8.77
CA LYS A 45 6.53 -11.88 -8.13
C LYS A 45 6.64 -10.40 -7.76
N GLY A 46 7.15 -10.14 -6.57
CA GLY A 46 7.34 -8.80 -6.06
C GLY A 46 6.16 -8.23 -5.30
N ALA A 47 5.01 -8.90 -5.37
CA ALA A 47 3.79 -8.48 -4.68
C ALA A 47 3.69 -9.12 -3.29
N SER A 48 3.20 -8.35 -2.32
CA SER A 48 2.89 -8.86 -1.00
C SER A 48 1.74 -8.04 -0.40
N ILE A 49 1.18 -8.53 0.69
CA ILE A 49 0.10 -7.84 1.41
C ILE A 49 0.43 -7.82 2.90
N GLY A 50 -0.13 -6.86 3.60
CA GLY A 50 0.07 -6.75 5.03
C GLY A 50 -0.87 -5.75 5.67
N SER A 51 -0.69 -5.50 6.96
CA SER A 51 -1.38 -4.43 7.66
C SER A 51 -0.86 -3.07 7.17
N PHE A 52 -1.53 -2.01 7.56
CA PHE A 52 -1.03 -0.66 7.26
C PHE A 52 0.32 -0.42 7.92
N TYR A 53 0.51 -0.90 9.14
CA TYR A 53 1.79 -0.79 9.84
C TYR A 53 2.91 -1.49 9.07
N GLU A 54 2.69 -2.75 8.72
CA GLU A 54 3.68 -3.55 7.99
C GLU A 54 4.03 -2.93 6.63
N THR A 55 3.00 -2.41 5.95
CA THR A 55 3.17 -1.80 4.64
C THR A 55 3.98 -0.51 4.71
N ALA A 56 3.70 0.32 5.71
CA ALA A 56 4.45 1.56 5.91
C ALA A 56 5.90 1.28 6.31
N GLU A 57 6.13 0.27 7.12
CA GLU A 57 7.48 -0.14 7.49
C GLU A 57 8.27 -0.63 6.28
N PHE A 58 7.62 -1.40 5.42
CA PHE A 58 8.23 -1.99 4.22
C PHE A 58 8.65 -0.94 3.19
N GLY A 59 7.78 0.03 2.90
CA GLY A 59 7.95 0.94 1.77
C GLY A 59 8.98 2.03 2.01
N GLU A 60 9.73 2.35 0.98
CA GLU A 60 10.57 3.56 0.92
C GLU A 60 9.74 4.73 0.42
N ILE A 61 8.79 4.45 -0.47
CA ILE A 61 7.77 5.38 -0.93
C ILE A 61 6.42 4.84 -0.47
N ILE A 62 5.60 5.71 0.11
CA ILE A 62 4.28 5.33 0.62
C ILE A 62 3.22 6.04 -0.22
N ILE A 63 2.32 5.25 -0.82
CA ILE A 63 1.19 5.77 -1.58
C ILE A 63 -0.05 5.65 -0.69
N ILE A 64 -0.73 6.76 -0.45
CA ILE A 64 -1.99 6.75 0.30
C ILE A 64 -3.13 6.70 -0.72
N ALA A 65 -3.79 5.55 -0.80
CA ALA A 65 -4.85 5.28 -1.77
C ALA A 65 -6.14 4.85 -1.08
N THR A 66 -6.37 5.36 0.12
CA THR A 66 -7.60 5.11 0.87
C THR A 66 -8.70 6.08 0.41
N LEU A 67 -9.94 5.75 0.73
CA LEU A 67 -11.04 6.70 0.58
C LEU A 67 -10.83 7.85 1.55
N TRP A 68 -11.29 9.05 1.18
CA TRP A 68 -11.15 10.26 1.99
C TRP A 68 -11.41 10.02 3.48
N GLN A 69 -12.51 9.33 3.79
CA GLN A 69 -12.91 9.07 5.16
C GLN A 69 -11.97 8.13 5.92
N GLY A 70 -11.21 7.31 5.19
CA GLY A 70 -10.29 6.36 5.79
C GLY A 70 -8.86 6.83 5.92
N THR A 71 -8.52 7.96 5.30
CA THR A 71 -7.12 8.40 5.21
C THR A 71 -6.50 8.70 6.58
N GLU A 72 -7.19 9.43 7.42
CA GLU A 72 -6.68 9.76 8.76
C GLU A 72 -6.43 8.50 9.59
N ASN A 73 -7.36 7.56 9.54
CA ASN A 73 -7.22 6.29 10.24
C ASN A 73 -6.07 5.46 9.69
N ALA A 74 -5.91 5.44 8.36
CA ALA A 74 -4.81 4.73 7.73
C ALA A 74 -3.45 5.27 8.16
N ILE A 75 -3.31 6.59 8.25
CA ILE A 75 -2.08 7.23 8.71
C ILE A 75 -1.76 6.84 10.16
N LYS A 76 -2.76 6.84 11.03
CA LYS A 76 -2.59 6.41 12.41
C LYS A 76 -2.16 4.94 12.50
N MET A 77 -2.79 4.07 11.71
CA MET A 77 -2.49 2.64 11.71
C MET A 77 -1.12 2.34 11.09
N ALA A 78 -0.66 3.18 10.17
CA ALA A 78 0.67 3.03 9.56
C ALA A 78 1.78 3.32 10.56
N GLY A 79 1.55 4.24 11.48
CA GLY A 79 2.51 4.60 12.50
C GLY A 79 3.40 5.76 12.08
N LYS A 80 3.46 6.78 12.92
CA LYS A 80 4.21 8.01 12.65
C LYS A 80 5.68 7.74 12.32
N ASN A 81 6.31 6.84 13.05
CA ASN A 81 7.73 6.53 12.86
C ASN A 81 7.99 5.85 11.51
N ASN A 82 7.04 5.04 11.06
CA ASN A 82 7.18 4.35 9.76
C ASN A 82 7.03 5.30 8.58
N LEU A 83 6.40 6.45 8.78
CA LEU A 83 6.20 7.45 7.73
C LEU A 83 7.29 8.51 7.72
N SER A 84 8.01 8.65 8.82
CA SER A 84 9.03 9.69 8.98
C SER A 84 10.19 9.48 8.00
N GLY A 85 10.57 10.56 7.31
CA GLY A 85 11.69 10.54 6.38
C GLY A 85 11.42 9.87 5.05
N LYS A 86 10.18 9.46 4.80
CA LYS A 86 9.82 8.80 3.54
C LYS A 86 9.07 9.75 2.61
N ILE A 87 9.08 9.42 1.33
CA ILE A 87 8.28 10.12 0.34
C ILE A 87 6.85 9.60 0.45
N ILE A 88 5.92 10.51 0.65
CA ILE A 88 4.49 10.18 0.80
C ILE A 88 3.74 10.82 -0.38
N ILE A 89 3.04 9.99 -1.14
CA ILE A 89 2.21 10.44 -2.25
C ILE A 89 0.76 10.14 -1.91
N ASP A 90 -0.06 11.18 -1.85
CA ASP A 90 -1.47 11.05 -1.49
C ASP A 90 -2.32 11.14 -2.76
N VAL A 91 -3.00 10.04 -3.09
CA VAL A 91 -3.92 9.96 -4.22
C VAL A 91 -5.38 9.83 -3.76
N THR A 92 -5.65 10.24 -2.54
CA THR A 92 -6.98 10.22 -1.95
C THR A 92 -7.93 11.15 -2.69
N ASN A 93 -9.13 10.67 -2.95
CA ASN A 93 -10.19 11.50 -3.55
C ASN A 93 -11.05 12.14 -2.48
#